data_7925138c7b71378aa1ddfb3546be1ec9
#
_entry.id   7925138c7b71378aa1ddfb3546be1ec9
#
_cell.length_a   1.000
_cell.length_b   1.000
_cell.length_c   1.000
_cell.angle_alpha   90.00
_cell.angle_beta   90.00
_cell.angle_gamma   90.00
#
_symmetry.space_group_name_H-M   'P 1'
#
loop_
_entity.id
_entity.type
_entity.pdbx_description
1 polymer ?
#
loop_
_entity_poly.entity_id
_entity_poly.type
_entity_poly.pdbx_seq_one_letter_code
_entity_poly.pdbx_strand_id
1 'polypeptide(L)'
;YVKYITVSNHYPYASNLTGDELGFPLAKTKDETINGYFQTANYLDSAIKAFFDYLKESGLYEKSIIVIYGDHYGISNSRNPELAPLIGKTSENWSNYDNAMLQRVPFMVVMPGYEKGQIINTYGGQIDILPTLEHLLGIESNSFLQVGQDLLSPDHQEIVAFRTANSFVTPKYTSYDGRTYYTESGLEISNLDEQAQTKLEIVRQAASQQLKISDQIQTGDLIRFYQADHLGKVDTESISYLNSLPILQKIEQEKGSQSTSLFSQRQGKTSTDLFKAPSYK
;
A
#
# COMPACT_ATOMS: atom_id res chain seq x y z
N TYR A 1 15.30 -2.35 7.90
CA TYR A 1 13.94 -2.02 7.44
C TYR A 1 13.75 -0.50 7.45
N VAL A 2 13.29 0.04 6.34
CA VAL A 2 12.95 1.45 6.19
C VAL A 2 11.58 1.55 5.52
N LYS A 3 10.71 2.44 6.01
CA LYS A 3 9.41 2.73 5.41
C LYS A 3 9.33 4.22 5.08
N TYR A 4 9.00 4.51 3.83
CA TYR A 4 8.71 5.86 3.35
C TYR A 4 7.21 6.00 3.11
N ILE A 5 6.65 7.13 3.54
CA ILE A 5 5.29 7.54 3.22
C ILE A 5 5.41 8.74 2.31
N THR A 6 4.91 8.61 1.08
CA THR A 6 4.93 9.69 0.10
C THR A 6 3.79 10.67 0.37
N VAL A 7 4.05 11.97 0.26
CA VAL A 7 3.08 13.02 0.63
C VAL A 7 2.60 13.82 -0.59
N SER A 8 3.42 13.96 -1.62
CA SER A 8 3.07 14.76 -2.80
C SER A 8 1.84 14.26 -3.56
N ASN A 9 1.58 12.95 -3.53
CA ASN A 9 0.38 12.33 -4.08
C ASN A 9 -0.68 12.07 -2.99
N HIS A 10 -0.97 13.07 -2.17
CA HIS A 10 -1.99 13.04 -1.13
C HIS A 10 -3.04 14.13 -1.38
N TYR A 11 -4.31 13.85 -1.01
CA TYR A 11 -5.37 14.86 -1.05
C TYR A 11 -4.95 16.13 -0.28
N PRO A 12 -5.20 17.34 -0.79
CA PRO A 12 -6.03 17.74 -1.93
C PRO A 12 -5.32 17.88 -3.29
N TYR A 13 -4.43 17.06 -3.66
CA TYR A 13 -3.63 16.93 -4.89
C TYR A 13 -3.25 18.24 -5.60
N ALA A 14 -4.24 19.07 -5.98
CA ALA A 14 -4.04 20.29 -6.77
C ALA A 14 -3.17 21.37 -6.08
N SER A 15 -3.04 21.33 -4.76
CA SER A 15 -2.28 22.32 -3.98
C SER A 15 -0.85 21.90 -3.64
N ASN A 16 -0.50 20.64 -3.90
CA ASN A 16 0.75 20.08 -3.42
C ASN A 16 1.95 20.38 -4.35
N LEU A 17 1.68 20.74 -5.58
CA LEU A 17 2.70 20.93 -6.61
C LEU A 17 2.45 22.26 -7.33
N THR A 18 3.48 23.07 -7.43
CA THR A 18 3.41 24.38 -8.11
C THR A 18 4.45 24.45 -9.21
N GLY A 19 4.06 24.98 -10.37
CA GLY A 19 4.96 25.38 -11.43
C GLY A 19 5.22 24.35 -12.53
N ASP A 20 6.24 24.62 -13.31
CA ASP A 20 6.62 23.90 -14.54
C ASP A 20 7.21 22.51 -14.29
N GLU A 21 7.39 22.13 -13.03
CA GLU A 21 7.97 20.84 -12.63
C GLU A 21 7.09 19.65 -12.95
N LEU A 22 5.86 19.91 -13.36
CA LEU A 22 4.81 18.88 -13.38
C LEU A 22 4.75 18.08 -14.68
N GLY A 23 5.33 18.54 -15.77
CA GLY A 23 5.47 17.79 -17.03
C GLY A 23 4.24 17.04 -17.56
N PHE A 24 3.19 16.91 -16.74
CA PHE A 24 1.95 16.18 -17.01
C PHE A 24 0.74 17.13 -16.92
N PRO A 25 -0.12 17.17 -17.94
CA PRO A 25 -1.25 18.08 -17.96
C PRO A 25 -2.30 17.73 -16.90
N LEU A 26 -2.97 18.74 -16.36
CA LEU A 26 -4.17 18.55 -15.55
C LEU A 26 -5.26 17.84 -16.37
N ALA A 27 -5.98 16.93 -15.75
CA ALA A 27 -7.22 16.43 -16.31
C ALA A 27 -8.25 17.57 -16.38
N LYS A 28 -9.23 17.44 -17.27
CA LYS A 28 -10.24 18.48 -17.51
C LYS A 28 -11.62 17.95 -17.14
N THR A 29 -11.81 17.69 -15.85
CA THR A 29 -13.13 17.37 -15.28
C THR A 29 -13.68 18.58 -14.53
N LYS A 30 -14.90 18.47 -14.02
CA LYS A 30 -15.50 19.51 -13.16
C LYS A 30 -14.93 19.49 -11.72
N ASP A 31 -14.18 18.45 -11.36
CA ASP A 31 -13.62 18.26 -10.02
C ASP A 31 -12.11 18.54 -10.01
N GLU A 32 -11.69 19.60 -9.33
CA GLU A 32 -10.28 19.99 -9.24
C GLU A 32 -9.41 18.93 -8.55
N THR A 33 -9.98 18.15 -7.62
CA THR A 33 -9.29 17.05 -6.96
C THR A 33 -8.87 15.98 -7.98
N ILE A 34 -9.81 15.59 -8.87
CA ILE A 34 -9.52 14.63 -9.93
C ILE A 34 -8.51 15.21 -10.91
N ASN A 35 -8.64 16.49 -11.26
CA ASN A 35 -7.73 17.15 -12.19
C ASN A 35 -6.28 17.12 -11.68
N GLY A 36 -6.06 17.33 -10.38
CA GLY A 36 -4.74 17.27 -9.77
C GLY A 36 -4.21 15.86 -9.52
N TYR A 37 -5.09 14.87 -9.38
CA TYR A 37 -4.70 13.50 -9.02
C TYR A 37 -3.68 12.89 -9.99
N PHE A 38 -3.95 12.93 -11.29
CA PHE A 38 -3.07 12.33 -12.30
C PHE A 38 -1.72 13.03 -12.39
N GLN A 39 -1.70 14.33 -12.18
CA GLN A 39 -0.49 15.12 -12.18
C GLN A 39 0.41 14.76 -10.99
N THR A 40 -0.17 14.65 -9.79
CA THR A 40 0.58 14.24 -8.60
C THR A 40 1.01 12.78 -8.66
N ALA A 41 0.24 11.90 -9.30
CA ALA A 41 0.63 10.52 -9.55
C ALA A 41 1.83 10.43 -10.50
N ASN A 42 1.87 11.22 -11.56
CA ASN A 42 3.02 11.31 -12.46
C ASN A 42 4.27 11.87 -11.76
N TYR A 43 4.10 12.87 -10.90
CA TYR A 43 5.19 13.36 -10.07
C TYR A 43 5.74 12.29 -9.13
N LEU A 44 4.85 11.51 -8.49
CA LEU A 44 5.25 10.39 -7.64
C LEU A 44 6.05 9.35 -8.42
N ASP A 45 5.64 9.01 -9.64
CA ASP A 45 6.37 8.10 -10.52
C ASP A 45 7.80 8.61 -10.79
N SER A 46 7.93 9.90 -11.09
CA SER A 46 9.24 10.56 -11.28
C SER A 46 10.11 10.52 -10.01
N ALA A 47 9.48 10.70 -8.84
CA ALA A 47 10.18 10.61 -7.56
C ALA A 47 10.63 9.16 -7.25
N ILE A 48 9.82 8.17 -7.57
CA ILE A 48 10.17 6.75 -7.47
C ILE A 48 11.36 6.44 -8.40
N LYS A 49 11.33 6.94 -9.64
CA LYS A 49 12.47 6.79 -10.56
C LYS A 49 13.76 7.34 -9.95
N ALA A 50 13.73 8.58 -9.46
CA ALA A 50 14.89 9.20 -8.83
C ALA A 50 15.40 8.42 -7.61
N PHE A 51 14.49 7.83 -6.84
CA PHE A 51 14.85 6.97 -5.72
C PHE A 51 15.55 5.68 -6.19
N PHE A 52 15.06 5.03 -7.24
CA PHE A 52 15.73 3.86 -7.82
C PHE A 52 17.09 4.19 -8.38
N ASP A 53 17.23 5.32 -9.07
CA ASP A 53 18.52 5.81 -9.58
C ASP A 53 19.52 5.99 -8.42
N TYR A 54 19.09 6.64 -7.34
CA TYR A 54 19.90 6.78 -6.12
C TYR A 54 20.32 5.43 -5.53
N LEU A 55 19.39 4.47 -5.41
CA LEU A 55 19.71 3.13 -4.86
C LEU A 55 20.78 2.43 -5.69
N LYS A 56 20.73 2.56 -7.04
CA LYS A 56 21.71 1.99 -7.95
C LYS A 56 23.07 2.68 -7.82
N GLU A 57 23.09 4.00 -7.84
CA GLU A 57 24.31 4.80 -7.72
C GLU A 57 25.02 4.60 -6.38
N SER A 58 24.26 4.42 -5.30
CA SER A 58 24.81 4.17 -3.97
C SER A 58 25.19 2.70 -3.70
N GLY A 59 24.92 1.78 -4.63
CA GLY A 59 25.14 0.34 -4.44
C GLY A 59 24.22 -0.32 -3.40
N LEU A 60 23.11 0.35 -3.06
CA LEU A 60 22.09 -0.19 -2.15
C LEU A 60 21.07 -1.05 -2.90
N TYR A 61 20.89 -0.83 -4.20
CA TYR A 61 19.89 -1.55 -5.00
C TYR A 61 20.07 -3.07 -4.88
N GLU A 62 21.25 -3.58 -5.14
CA GLU A 62 21.56 -5.02 -5.12
C GLU A 62 21.46 -5.68 -3.72
N LYS A 63 21.30 -4.88 -2.69
CA LYS A 63 21.21 -5.33 -1.29
C LYS A 63 19.85 -5.08 -0.68
N SER A 64 18.86 -4.71 -1.50
CA SER A 64 17.54 -4.30 -1.03
C SER A 64 16.43 -5.11 -1.67
N ILE A 65 15.42 -5.44 -0.92
CA ILE A 65 14.09 -5.80 -1.44
C ILE A 65 13.25 -4.53 -1.32
N ILE A 66 12.69 -4.10 -2.45
CA ILE A 66 11.91 -2.85 -2.51
C ILE A 66 10.45 -3.23 -2.68
N VAL A 67 9.62 -2.74 -1.77
CA VAL A 67 8.19 -2.99 -1.75
C VAL A 67 7.46 -1.68 -1.97
N ILE A 68 6.60 -1.63 -2.98
CA ILE A 68 5.76 -0.47 -3.30
C ILE A 68 4.31 -0.91 -3.20
N TYR A 69 3.53 -0.24 -2.36
CA TYR A 69 2.10 -0.52 -2.23
C TYR A 69 1.32 0.74 -1.90
N GLY A 70 0.05 0.76 -2.33
CA GLY A 70 -0.88 1.81 -1.92
C GLY A 70 -1.49 1.49 -0.55
N ASP A 71 -1.57 2.50 0.31
CA ASP A 71 -2.18 2.38 1.63
C ASP A 71 -3.71 2.45 1.58
N HIS A 72 -4.28 3.19 0.61
CA HIS A 72 -5.71 3.27 0.34
C HIS A 72 -5.96 3.81 -1.09
N TYR A 73 -7.21 3.80 -1.51
CA TYR A 73 -7.63 4.39 -2.78
C TYR A 73 -7.50 5.93 -2.78
N GLY A 74 -7.22 6.51 -3.96
CA GLY A 74 -6.89 7.93 -4.08
C GLY A 74 -8.10 8.87 -4.17
N ILE A 75 -9.23 8.42 -4.74
CA ILE A 75 -10.40 9.26 -5.02
C ILE A 75 -11.61 8.69 -4.29
N SER A 76 -12.32 9.54 -3.53
CA SER A 76 -13.49 9.13 -2.77
C SER A 76 -14.66 8.73 -3.67
N ASN A 77 -15.47 7.76 -3.22
CA ASN A 77 -16.62 7.26 -3.97
C ASN A 77 -17.58 8.35 -4.44
N SER A 78 -17.74 9.43 -3.66
CA SER A 78 -18.59 10.56 -4.04
C SER A 78 -18.10 11.34 -5.26
N ARG A 79 -16.80 11.26 -5.57
CA ARG A 79 -16.17 11.92 -6.72
C ARG A 79 -15.98 10.99 -7.91
N ASN A 80 -16.05 9.69 -7.69
CA ASN A 80 -15.80 8.69 -8.73
C ASN A 80 -16.63 8.87 -10.02
N PRO A 81 -17.90 9.28 -9.98
CA PRO A 81 -18.66 9.53 -11.21
C PRO A 81 -18.05 10.60 -12.13
N GLU A 82 -17.32 11.57 -11.57
CA GLU A 82 -16.61 12.57 -12.38
C GLU A 82 -15.38 11.98 -13.11
N LEU A 83 -14.89 10.83 -12.65
CA LEU A 83 -13.84 10.05 -13.32
C LEU A 83 -14.37 9.31 -14.57
N ALA A 84 -15.67 9.05 -14.64
CA ALA A 84 -16.27 8.19 -15.65
C ALA A 84 -15.82 8.52 -17.08
N PRO A 85 -15.82 9.80 -17.54
CA PRO A 85 -15.39 10.14 -18.90
C PRO A 85 -13.92 9.81 -19.18
N LEU A 86 -13.05 9.84 -18.15
CA LEU A 86 -11.62 9.59 -18.29
C LEU A 86 -11.30 8.10 -18.46
N ILE A 87 -12.21 7.22 -18.06
CA ILE A 87 -12.08 5.76 -18.18
C ILE A 87 -13.10 5.15 -19.18
N GLY A 88 -13.66 5.98 -20.06
CA GLY A 88 -14.57 5.53 -21.11
C GLY A 88 -15.98 5.17 -20.64
N LYS A 89 -16.43 5.70 -19.50
CA LYS A 89 -17.78 5.54 -18.95
C LYS A 89 -18.53 6.87 -18.91
N THR A 90 -19.80 6.82 -18.53
CA THR A 90 -20.61 8.00 -18.19
C THR A 90 -21.01 7.93 -16.73
N SER A 91 -21.32 9.07 -16.13
CA SER A 91 -21.81 9.12 -14.74
C SER A 91 -23.13 8.35 -14.56
N GLU A 92 -23.92 8.21 -15.62
CA GLU A 92 -25.21 7.50 -15.59
C GLU A 92 -25.05 5.97 -15.53
N ASN A 93 -23.98 5.44 -16.11
CA ASN A 93 -23.69 4.00 -16.05
C ASN A 93 -22.62 3.64 -15.00
N TRP A 94 -22.30 4.58 -14.10
CA TRP A 94 -21.46 4.31 -12.96
C TRP A 94 -22.21 3.47 -11.93
N SER A 95 -21.57 2.43 -11.43
CA SER A 95 -22.17 1.48 -10.50
C SER A 95 -21.36 1.29 -9.22
N ASN A 96 -21.91 0.60 -8.25
CA ASN A 96 -21.18 0.18 -7.06
C ASN A 96 -20.03 -0.79 -7.37
N TYR A 97 -20.12 -1.52 -8.48
CA TYR A 97 -19.00 -2.31 -9.00
C TYR A 97 -17.79 -1.42 -9.33
N ASP A 98 -18.01 -0.29 -9.97
CA ASP A 98 -16.92 0.64 -10.31
C ASP A 98 -16.27 1.21 -9.06
N ASN A 99 -17.05 1.55 -8.04
CA ASN A 99 -16.54 1.98 -6.75
C ASN A 99 -15.68 0.89 -6.09
N ALA A 100 -16.09 -0.37 -6.17
CA ALA A 100 -15.30 -1.48 -5.64
C ALA A 100 -13.98 -1.65 -6.41
N MET A 101 -14.03 -1.57 -7.75
CA MET A 101 -12.84 -1.74 -8.59
C MET A 101 -11.82 -0.61 -8.40
N LEU A 102 -12.25 0.61 -8.11
CA LEU A 102 -11.36 1.74 -7.82
C LEU A 102 -10.72 1.69 -6.43
N GLN A 103 -11.07 0.73 -5.60
CA GLN A 103 -10.35 0.48 -4.34
C GLN A 103 -9.04 -0.29 -4.53
N ARG A 104 -8.77 -0.75 -5.73
CA ARG A 104 -7.52 -1.44 -6.04
C ARG A 104 -6.34 -0.49 -5.90
N VAL A 105 -5.30 -0.99 -5.26
CA VAL A 105 -4.02 -0.30 -5.09
C VAL A 105 -2.89 -1.16 -5.67
N PRO A 106 -1.78 -0.56 -6.11
CA PRO A 106 -0.62 -1.34 -6.53
C PRO A 106 -0.01 -2.09 -5.35
N PHE A 107 0.50 -3.28 -5.62
CA PHE A 107 1.42 -4.01 -4.75
C PHE A 107 2.51 -4.63 -5.63
N MET A 108 3.73 -4.18 -5.45
CA MET A 108 4.87 -4.60 -6.25
C MET A 108 6.05 -4.93 -5.34
N VAL A 109 6.74 -6.02 -5.63
CA VAL A 109 7.97 -6.42 -4.96
C VAL A 109 9.09 -6.49 -5.99
N VAL A 110 10.14 -5.71 -5.78
CA VAL A 110 11.33 -5.70 -6.62
C VAL A 110 12.47 -6.36 -5.84
N MET A 111 12.95 -7.48 -6.38
CA MET A 111 14.10 -8.22 -5.84
C MET A 111 15.21 -8.20 -6.89
N PRO A 112 16.26 -7.41 -6.71
CA PRO A 112 17.39 -7.37 -7.61
C PRO A 112 18.01 -8.75 -7.80
N GLY A 113 18.37 -9.08 -9.05
CA GLY A 113 18.83 -10.42 -9.41
C GLY A 113 17.74 -11.45 -9.72
N TYR A 114 16.47 -11.15 -9.44
CA TYR A 114 15.35 -11.98 -9.87
C TYR A 114 14.85 -11.53 -11.25
N GLU A 115 15.19 -12.28 -12.28
CA GLU A 115 14.90 -11.89 -13.68
C GLU A 115 13.56 -12.41 -14.22
N LYS A 116 12.82 -13.18 -13.41
CA LYS A 116 11.53 -13.78 -13.81
C LYS A 116 10.33 -12.96 -13.28
N GLY A 117 10.34 -11.66 -13.57
CA GLY A 117 9.22 -10.82 -13.21
C GLY A 117 7.90 -11.30 -13.80
N GLN A 118 6.84 -11.31 -13.02
CA GLN A 118 5.52 -11.77 -13.43
C GLN A 118 4.41 -10.98 -12.73
N ILE A 119 3.22 -11.01 -13.33
CA ILE A 119 2.00 -10.50 -12.71
C ILE A 119 1.32 -11.66 -11.99
N ILE A 120 1.09 -11.50 -10.69
CA ILE A 120 0.35 -12.45 -9.87
C ILE A 120 -1.12 -12.00 -9.88
N ASN A 121 -2.00 -12.87 -10.37
CA ASN A 121 -3.43 -12.55 -10.50
C ASN A 121 -4.28 -12.99 -9.30
N THR A 122 -3.64 -13.36 -8.19
CA THR A 122 -4.32 -13.73 -6.94
C THR A 122 -5.03 -12.52 -6.35
N TYR A 123 -6.29 -12.68 -6.00
CA TYR A 123 -7.06 -11.65 -5.32
C TYR A 123 -6.65 -11.58 -3.86
N GLY A 124 -6.14 -10.44 -3.41
CA GLY A 124 -5.69 -10.24 -2.04
C GLY A 124 -5.94 -8.84 -1.53
N GLY A 125 -5.89 -8.70 -0.22
CA GLY A 125 -6.00 -7.43 0.48
C GLY A 125 -4.65 -6.95 1.02
N GLN A 126 -4.61 -5.72 1.51
CA GLN A 126 -3.40 -5.16 2.13
C GLN A 126 -2.93 -5.95 3.36
N ILE A 127 -3.84 -6.69 4.02
CA ILE A 127 -3.52 -7.56 5.14
C ILE A 127 -2.62 -8.73 4.73
N ASP A 128 -2.63 -9.11 3.45
CA ASP A 128 -1.86 -10.22 2.90
C ASP A 128 -0.41 -9.82 2.55
N ILE A 129 -0.10 -8.53 2.58
CA ILE A 129 1.24 -8.02 2.28
C ILE A 129 2.27 -8.57 3.27
N LEU A 130 1.98 -8.50 4.58
CA LEU A 130 2.94 -8.93 5.60
C LEU A 130 3.29 -10.42 5.49
N PRO A 131 2.33 -11.36 5.52
CA PRO A 131 2.66 -12.78 5.39
C PRO A 131 3.33 -13.14 4.06
N THR A 132 2.99 -12.44 2.97
CA THR A 132 3.67 -12.61 1.68
C THR A 132 5.14 -12.19 1.73
N LEU A 133 5.43 -11.05 2.39
CA LEU A 133 6.81 -10.58 2.55
C LEU A 133 7.62 -11.48 3.48
N GLU A 134 7.02 -11.99 4.54
CA GLU A 134 7.68 -12.94 5.46
C GLU A 134 8.07 -14.21 4.70
N HIS A 135 7.18 -14.76 3.88
CA HIS A 135 7.51 -15.89 3.00
C HIS A 135 8.68 -15.56 2.06
N LEU A 136 8.63 -14.44 1.34
CA LEU A 136 9.70 -14.03 0.44
C LEU A 136 11.05 -13.81 1.14
N LEU A 137 11.03 -13.44 2.41
CA LEU A 137 12.21 -13.23 3.25
C LEU A 137 12.67 -14.52 3.98
N GLY A 138 11.92 -15.61 3.87
CA GLY A 138 12.19 -16.84 4.60
C GLY A 138 12.01 -16.72 6.11
N ILE A 139 11.11 -15.83 6.54
CA ILE A 139 10.78 -15.61 7.95
C ILE A 139 9.66 -16.59 8.34
N GLU A 140 9.90 -17.37 9.40
CA GLU A 140 8.88 -18.24 9.98
C GLU A 140 7.85 -17.38 10.75
N SER A 141 6.63 -17.34 10.24
CA SER A 141 5.58 -16.42 10.71
C SER A 141 4.62 -17.01 11.75
N ASN A 142 4.66 -18.33 11.99
CA ASN A 142 3.72 -19.03 12.88
C ASN A 142 3.70 -18.51 14.32
N SER A 143 4.72 -17.76 14.69
CA SER A 143 4.90 -17.21 16.03
C SER A 143 4.41 -15.77 16.18
N PHE A 144 3.95 -15.16 15.11
CA PHE A 144 3.50 -13.79 15.13
C PHE A 144 1.97 -13.69 15.07
N LEU A 145 1.42 -12.75 15.83
CA LEU A 145 0.00 -12.44 15.76
C LEU A 145 -0.25 -11.56 14.54
N GLN A 146 -0.79 -12.14 13.52
CA GLN A 146 -1.13 -11.45 12.27
C GLN A 146 -2.45 -11.94 11.69
N VAL A 147 -3.04 -11.15 10.82
CA VAL A 147 -4.15 -11.50 9.94
C VAL A 147 -3.68 -11.41 8.50
N GLY A 148 -4.38 -12.08 7.61
CA GLY A 148 -3.99 -12.19 6.21
C GLY A 148 -3.32 -13.52 5.90
N GLN A 149 -3.05 -13.73 4.63
CA GLN A 149 -2.51 -14.98 4.11
C GLN A 149 -1.45 -14.65 3.06
N ASP A 150 -0.50 -15.55 2.88
CA ASP A 150 0.50 -15.43 1.82
C ASP A 150 -0.16 -15.53 0.44
N LEU A 151 -0.04 -14.48 -0.37
CA LEU A 151 -0.57 -14.39 -1.74
C LEU A 151 0.03 -15.41 -2.70
N LEU A 152 1.17 -15.99 -2.36
CA LEU A 152 1.89 -16.99 -3.15
C LEU A 152 1.56 -18.42 -2.71
N SER A 153 0.81 -18.58 -1.63
CA SER A 153 0.37 -19.89 -1.15
C SER A 153 -0.73 -20.46 -2.03
N PRO A 154 -0.66 -21.75 -2.39
CA PRO A 154 -1.76 -22.41 -3.09
C PRO A 154 -3.04 -22.53 -2.24
N ASP A 155 -2.92 -22.39 -0.92
CA ASP A 155 -4.04 -22.46 0.03
C ASP A 155 -4.66 -21.07 0.32
N HIS A 156 -4.15 -20.01 -0.35
CA HIS A 156 -4.67 -18.66 -0.18
C HIS A 156 -6.16 -18.58 -0.55
N GLN A 157 -6.94 -18.05 0.37
CA GLN A 157 -8.37 -17.82 0.13
C GLN A 157 -8.57 -16.44 -0.50
N GLU A 158 -8.97 -16.43 -1.76
CA GLU A 158 -9.14 -15.20 -2.53
C GLU A 158 -10.41 -14.44 -2.12
N ILE A 159 -10.43 -13.94 -0.89
CA ILE A 159 -11.50 -13.11 -0.32
C ILE A 159 -10.91 -11.79 0.14
N VAL A 160 -11.30 -10.71 -0.52
CA VAL A 160 -10.88 -9.35 -0.15
C VAL A 160 -12.04 -8.64 0.54
N ALA A 161 -11.90 -8.36 1.82
CA ALA A 161 -12.92 -7.67 2.60
C ALA A 161 -12.77 -6.14 2.49
N PHE A 162 -13.87 -5.43 2.27
CA PHE A 162 -13.92 -3.98 2.33
C PHE A 162 -14.50 -3.48 3.65
N ARG A 163 -14.09 -2.28 4.07
CA ARG A 163 -14.65 -1.61 5.24
C ARG A 163 -16.12 -1.20 5.06
N THR A 164 -16.57 -1.07 3.82
CA THR A 164 -18.00 -0.91 3.53
C THR A 164 -18.75 -2.18 3.97
N ALA A 165 -19.81 -2.01 4.73
CA ALA A 165 -20.54 -3.13 5.34
C ALA A 165 -20.92 -4.20 4.29
N ASN A 166 -20.70 -5.46 4.63
CA ASN A 166 -21.04 -6.63 3.81
C ASN A 166 -20.44 -6.63 2.40
N SER A 167 -19.31 -5.91 2.22
CA SER A 167 -18.67 -5.76 0.93
C SER A 167 -17.38 -6.57 0.85
N PHE A 168 -17.20 -7.24 -0.28
CA PHE A 168 -16.03 -8.08 -0.56
C PHE A 168 -15.84 -8.28 -2.07
N VAL A 169 -14.64 -8.71 -2.44
CA VAL A 169 -14.32 -9.19 -3.79
C VAL A 169 -13.75 -10.61 -3.71
N THR A 170 -14.15 -11.43 -4.65
CA THR A 170 -13.57 -12.74 -4.95
C THR A 170 -13.35 -12.84 -6.46
N PRO A 171 -12.66 -13.86 -6.99
CA PRO A 171 -12.52 -14.05 -8.43
C PRO A 171 -13.87 -14.13 -9.17
N LYS A 172 -14.90 -14.63 -8.51
CA LYS A 172 -16.22 -14.85 -9.14
C LYS A 172 -17.24 -13.74 -8.87
N TYR A 173 -17.26 -13.21 -7.65
CA TYR A 173 -18.29 -12.28 -7.20
C TYR A 173 -17.68 -11.05 -6.52
N THR A 174 -18.21 -9.89 -6.86
CA THR A 174 -18.01 -8.63 -6.17
C THR A 174 -19.31 -8.22 -5.50
N SER A 175 -19.34 -8.14 -4.17
CA SER A 175 -20.44 -7.58 -3.41
C SER A 175 -20.01 -6.22 -2.86
N TYR A 176 -20.77 -5.17 -3.13
CA TYR A 176 -20.46 -3.84 -2.66
C TYR A 176 -21.73 -3.03 -2.41
N ASP A 177 -21.84 -2.49 -1.20
CA ASP A 177 -22.96 -1.66 -0.77
C ASP A 177 -24.34 -2.26 -1.11
N GLY A 178 -24.53 -3.53 -0.73
CA GLY A 178 -25.80 -4.25 -0.86
C GLY A 178 -26.11 -4.83 -2.25
N ARG A 179 -25.23 -4.62 -3.25
CA ARG A 179 -25.37 -5.17 -4.58
C ARG A 179 -24.30 -6.20 -4.88
N THR A 180 -24.62 -7.15 -5.75
CA THR A 180 -23.69 -8.23 -6.13
C THR A 180 -23.52 -8.26 -7.64
N TYR A 181 -22.30 -8.47 -8.09
CA TYR A 181 -21.89 -8.45 -9.49
C TYR A 181 -21.03 -9.68 -9.79
N TYR A 182 -20.99 -10.09 -11.04
CA TYR A 182 -19.91 -10.95 -11.52
C TYR A 182 -18.62 -10.14 -11.61
N THR A 183 -17.56 -10.59 -10.96
CA THR A 183 -16.29 -9.85 -10.88
C THR A 183 -15.65 -9.62 -12.24
N GLU A 184 -15.71 -10.61 -13.12
CA GLU A 184 -15.12 -10.50 -14.47
C GLU A 184 -15.83 -9.48 -15.36
N SER A 185 -17.17 -9.46 -15.36
CA SER A 185 -17.97 -8.67 -16.29
C SER A 185 -18.51 -7.36 -15.71
N GLY A 186 -18.59 -7.25 -14.38
CA GLY A 186 -19.25 -6.14 -13.70
C GLY A 186 -20.79 -6.15 -13.86
N LEU A 187 -21.37 -7.22 -14.40
CA LEU A 187 -22.81 -7.32 -14.55
C LEU A 187 -23.47 -7.59 -13.21
N GLU A 188 -24.48 -6.80 -12.88
CA GLU A 188 -25.27 -6.96 -11.66
C GLU A 188 -26.11 -8.24 -11.71
N ILE A 189 -26.13 -8.95 -10.61
CA ILE A 189 -26.86 -10.19 -10.45
C ILE A 189 -28.16 -9.91 -9.69
N SER A 190 -29.26 -9.97 -10.40
CA SER A 190 -30.59 -9.72 -9.82
C SER A 190 -31.18 -10.95 -9.12
N ASN A 191 -30.86 -12.13 -9.61
CA ASN A 191 -31.40 -13.39 -9.09
C ASN A 191 -30.27 -14.42 -8.97
N LEU A 192 -30.06 -14.91 -7.76
CA LEU A 192 -29.15 -16.00 -7.44
C LEU A 192 -29.98 -17.22 -7.08
N ASP A 193 -29.56 -18.39 -7.51
CA ASP A 193 -30.11 -19.64 -7.01
C ASP A 193 -29.69 -19.85 -5.53
N GLU A 194 -30.39 -20.74 -4.86
CA GLU A 194 -30.20 -21.00 -3.41
C GLU A 194 -28.73 -21.43 -3.11
N GLN A 195 -28.12 -22.19 -4.01
CA GLN A 195 -26.75 -22.65 -3.83
C GLN A 195 -25.75 -21.49 -3.93
N ALA A 196 -25.94 -20.57 -4.87
CA ALA A 196 -25.09 -19.39 -5.02
C ALA A 196 -25.30 -18.41 -3.86
N GLN A 197 -26.54 -18.24 -3.38
CA GLN A 197 -26.84 -17.44 -2.19
C GLN A 197 -26.12 -17.99 -0.94
N THR A 198 -26.17 -19.30 -0.73
CA THR A 198 -25.47 -19.95 0.40
C THR A 198 -23.95 -19.72 0.32
N LYS A 199 -23.36 -19.88 -0.87
CA LYS A 199 -21.92 -19.62 -1.06
C LYS A 199 -21.55 -18.18 -0.77
N LEU A 200 -22.33 -17.22 -1.26
CA LEU A 200 -22.10 -15.80 -1.01
C LEU A 200 -22.22 -15.46 0.49
N GLU A 201 -23.14 -16.07 1.19
CA GLU A 201 -23.27 -15.87 2.63
C GLU A 201 -22.05 -16.39 3.40
N ILE A 202 -21.51 -17.54 3.05
CA ILE A 202 -20.25 -18.05 3.61
C ILE A 202 -19.10 -17.06 3.39
N VAL A 203 -18.95 -16.55 2.17
CA VAL A 203 -17.91 -15.57 1.84
C VAL A 203 -18.11 -14.27 2.62
N ARG A 204 -19.34 -13.79 2.74
CA ARG A 204 -19.69 -12.58 3.49
C ARG A 204 -19.32 -12.73 4.97
N GLN A 205 -19.62 -13.87 5.54
CA GLN A 205 -19.26 -14.18 6.93
C GLN A 205 -17.75 -14.24 7.12
N ALA A 206 -17.02 -14.87 6.20
CA ALA A 206 -15.56 -14.93 6.24
C ALA A 206 -14.93 -13.53 6.15
N ALA A 207 -15.37 -12.69 5.22
CA ALA A 207 -14.92 -11.30 5.07
C ALA A 207 -15.23 -10.46 6.33
N SER A 208 -16.43 -10.59 6.87
CA SER A 208 -16.83 -9.90 8.11
C SER A 208 -16.01 -10.36 9.32
N GLN A 209 -15.75 -11.65 9.43
CA GLN A 209 -14.94 -12.21 10.51
C GLN A 209 -13.48 -11.72 10.43
N GLN A 210 -12.92 -11.64 9.25
CA GLN A 210 -11.57 -11.13 9.03
C GLN A 210 -11.43 -9.68 9.52
N LEU A 211 -12.37 -8.80 9.17
CA LEU A 211 -12.39 -7.42 9.64
C LEU A 211 -12.56 -7.33 11.16
N LYS A 212 -13.47 -8.15 11.70
CA LYS A 212 -13.74 -8.20 13.16
C LYS A 212 -12.50 -8.62 13.94
N ILE A 213 -11.79 -9.63 13.48
CA ILE A 213 -10.53 -10.08 14.12
C ILE A 213 -9.49 -8.96 14.07
N SER A 214 -9.30 -8.34 12.90
CA SER A 214 -8.36 -7.22 12.73
C SER A 214 -8.70 -6.07 13.69
N ASP A 215 -9.97 -5.71 13.80
CA ASP A 215 -10.43 -4.64 14.70
C ASP A 215 -10.21 -5.02 16.17
N GLN A 216 -10.46 -6.27 16.55
CA GLN A 216 -10.22 -6.74 17.92
C GLN A 216 -8.73 -6.70 18.29
N ILE A 217 -7.84 -7.07 17.37
CA ILE A 217 -6.40 -6.99 17.58
C ILE A 217 -5.99 -5.54 17.82
N GLN A 218 -6.46 -4.63 16.97
CA GLN A 218 -6.09 -3.21 17.02
C GLN A 218 -6.70 -2.51 18.25
N THR A 219 -8.01 -2.61 18.44
CA THR A 219 -8.72 -1.90 19.52
C THR A 219 -8.42 -2.49 20.91
N GLY A 220 -8.15 -3.79 20.97
CA GLY A 220 -7.74 -4.47 22.20
C GLY A 220 -6.26 -4.36 22.51
N ASP A 221 -5.45 -3.73 21.62
CA ASP A 221 -4.00 -3.67 21.75
C ASP A 221 -3.38 -5.06 22.03
N LEU A 222 -3.92 -6.10 21.34
CA LEU A 222 -3.64 -7.49 21.66
C LEU A 222 -2.17 -7.85 21.42
N ILE A 223 -1.47 -7.16 20.52
CA ILE A 223 -0.04 -7.38 20.25
C ILE A 223 0.78 -7.12 21.51
N ARG A 224 0.40 -6.15 22.34
CA ARG A 224 1.08 -5.87 23.62
C ARG A 224 1.07 -7.07 24.57
N PHE A 225 0.02 -7.85 24.55
CA PHE A 225 -0.18 -8.99 25.44
C PHE A 225 0.21 -10.33 24.80
N TYR A 226 0.43 -10.31 23.48
CA TYR A 226 0.87 -11.50 22.78
C TYR A 226 2.36 -11.72 23.03
N GLN A 227 2.66 -12.87 23.63
CA GLN A 227 4.03 -13.28 23.86
C GLN A 227 4.21 -14.69 23.27
N ALA A 228 4.98 -14.77 22.21
CA ALA A 228 5.36 -16.05 21.66
C ALA A 228 6.38 -16.72 22.59
N ASP A 229 6.20 -17.99 22.89
CA ASP A 229 6.99 -18.74 23.88
C ASP A 229 8.51 -18.73 23.64
N HIS A 230 8.92 -18.51 22.38
CA HIS A 230 10.33 -18.50 21.96
C HIS A 230 10.89 -17.09 21.69
N LEU A 231 10.08 -16.06 21.73
CA LEU A 231 10.52 -14.67 21.60
C LEU A 231 10.75 -14.10 22.99
N GLY A 232 12.01 -13.85 23.34
CA GLY A 232 12.35 -13.14 24.55
C GLY A 232 11.72 -11.74 24.57
N LYS A 233 11.44 -11.22 25.75
CA LYS A 233 10.99 -9.84 25.91
C LYS A 233 12.02 -8.89 25.31
N VAL A 234 11.59 -8.06 24.35
CA VAL A 234 12.48 -7.05 23.75
C VAL A 234 12.78 -5.98 24.80
N ASP A 235 14.05 -5.76 25.09
CA ASP A 235 14.50 -4.61 25.87
C ASP A 235 14.47 -3.37 24.96
N THR A 236 13.41 -2.58 25.08
CA THR A 236 13.19 -1.38 24.25
C THR A 236 14.25 -0.30 24.52
N GLU A 237 14.86 -0.29 25.70
CA GLU A 237 15.95 0.64 26.02
C GLU A 237 17.22 0.32 25.20
N SER A 238 17.49 -0.96 24.97
CA SER A 238 18.66 -1.37 24.18
C SER A 238 18.58 -0.95 22.70
N ILE A 239 17.38 -0.74 22.17
CA ILE A 239 17.12 -0.29 20.80
C ILE A 239 16.72 1.18 20.70
N SER A 240 16.84 1.94 21.78
CA SER A 240 16.61 3.37 21.77
C SER A 240 17.56 4.07 20.81
N TYR A 241 17.02 4.96 19.96
CA TYR A 241 17.84 5.77 19.03
C TYR A 241 18.94 6.55 19.76
N LEU A 242 18.62 7.13 20.91
CA LEU A 242 19.59 7.90 21.71
C LEU A 242 20.75 7.01 22.19
N ASN A 243 20.46 5.77 22.61
CA ASN A 243 21.49 4.82 23.03
C ASN A 243 22.29 4.28 21.84
N SER A 244 21.69 4.20 20.66
CA SER A 244 22.35 3.76 19.44
C SER A 244 23.22 4.83 18.78
N LEU A 245 22.96 6.11 19.05
CA LEU A 245 23.64 7.22 18.40
C LEU A 245 25.18 7.19 18.58
N PRO A 246 25.76 6.94 19.76
CA PRO A 246 27.21 6.82 19.91
C PRO A 246 27.82 5.66 19.11
N ILE A 247 27.06 4.56 18.97
CA ILE A 247 27.48 3.39 18.19
C ILE A 247 27.51 3.75 16.71
N LEU A 248 26.48 4.43 16.23
CA LEU A 248 26.39 4.90 14.84
C LEU A 248 27.52 5.87 14.52
N GLN A 249 27.82 6.81 15.43
CA GLN A 249 28.92 7.75 15.27
C GLN A 249 30.30 7.06 15.19
N LYS A 250 30.50 6.04 16.02
CA LYS A 250 31.72 5.23 15.98
C LYS A 250 31.87 4.47 14.66
N ILE A 251 30.81 3.80 14.21
CA ILE A 251 30.79 3.10 12.92
C ILE A 251 31.08 4.07 11.76
N GLU A 252 30.50 5.24 11.83
CA GLU A 252 30.71 6.30 10.82
C GLU A 252 32.18 6.72 10.75
N GLN A 253 32.82 6.94 11.92
CA GLN A 253 34.24 7.26 12.00
C GLN A 253 35.13 6.11 11.48
N GLU A 254 34.80 4.86 11.80
CA GLU A 254 35.53 3.69 11.32
C GLU A 254 35.43 3.51 9.80
N LYS A 255 34.29 3.82 9.21
CA LYS A 255 34.09 3.74 7.76
C LYS A 255 34.71 4.90 7.00
N GLY A 256 34.82 6.06 7.61
CA GLY A 256 35.42 7.25 6.99
C GLY A 256 34.86 7.53 5.58
N SER A 257 35.72 7.55 4.58
CA SER A 257 35.35 7.80 3.18
C SER A 257 34.50 6.68 2.54
N GLN A 258 34.40 5.53 3.17
CA GLN A 258 33.53 4.42 2.71
C GLN A 258 32.11 4.51 3.29
N SER A 259 31.81 5.53 4.08
CA SER A 259 30.50 5.76 4.60
C SER A 259 29.50 6.08 3.47
N THR A 260 28.35 5.42 3.51
CA THR A 260 27.19 5.72 2.66
C THR A 260 26.19 6.66 3.33
N SER A 261 26.52 7.18 4.50
CA SER A 261 25.69 8.12 5.25
C SER A 261 25.52 9.43 4.48
N LEU A 262 24.28 9.76 4.12
CA LEU A 262 23.99 11.05 3.49
C LEU A 262 24.31 12.23 4.41
N PHE A 263 24.18 12.05 5.71
CA PHE A 263 24.53 13.09 6.70
C PHE A 263 26.02 13.41 6.64
N SER A 264 26.87 12.38 6.61
CA SER A 264 28.32 12.56 6.48
C SER A 264 28.71 13.12 5.12
N GLN A 265 28.14 12.59 4.04
CA GLN A 265 28.37 13.11 2.67
C GLN A 265 27.97 14.59 2.52
N ARG A 266 26.95 15.02 3.26
CA ARG A 266 26.47 16.41 3.30
C ARG A 266 27.16 17.26 4.37
N GLN A 267 28.29 16.83 4.87
CA GLN A 267 29.06 17.54 5.89
C GLN A 267 28.26 17.88 7.15
N GLY A 268 27.43 16.95 7.60
CA GLY A 268 26.60 17.09 8.79
C GLY A 268 25.33 17.92 8.58
N LYS A 269 24.96 18.25 7.34
CA LYS A 269 23.73 18.98 7.05
C LYS A 269 22.55 18.01 6.95
N THR A 270 21.48 18.36 7.63
CA THR A 270 20.20 17.65 7.53
C THR A 270 19.44 18.06 6.27
N SER A 271 18.37 17.32 5.93
CA SER A 271 17.48 17.74 4.87
C SER A 271 16.81 19.09 5.15
N THR A 272 16.59 19.44 6.41
CA THR A 272 16.06 20.77 6.81
C THR A 272 17.03 21.90 6.48
N ASP A 273 18.33 21.66 6.56
CA ASP A 273 19.35 22.65 6.22
C ASP A 273 19.50 22.85 4.71
N LEU A 274 19.20 21.80 3.93
CA LEU A 274 19.37 21.76 2.48
C LEU A 274 18.10 22.16 1.72
N PHE A 275 16.94 21.81 2.28
CA PHE A 275 15.64 22.14 1.72
C PHE A 275 15.00 23.28 2.52
N LYS A 276 15.08 24.47 1.98
CA LYS A 276 14.18 25.55 2.41
C LYS A 276 12.89 25.35 1.65
N ALA A 277 11.85 24.90 2.36
CA ALA A 277 10.51 24.92 1.80
C ALA A 277 10.21 26.34 1.27
N PRO A 278 9.60 26.47 0.09
CA PRO A 278 9.14 27.79 -0.37
C PRO A 278 8.26 28.38 0.74
N SER A 279 8.57 29.62 1.14
CA SER A 279 7.71 30.30 2.10
C SER A 279 6.34 30.46 1.45
N TYR A 280 5.34 29.82 2.01
CA TYR A 280 3.94 30.11 1.68
C TYR A 280 3.73 31.61 1.95
N LYS A 281 3.43 32.35 0.91
CA LYS A 281 2.92 33.72 1.01
C LYS A 281 1.42 33.68 1.20
#